data_1fd2efb34bb952bdf396b780c166c2eb
#
_entry.id   1fd2efb34bb952bdf396b780c166c2eb
#
_cell.length_a   1.000
_cell.length_b   1.000
_cell.length_c   1.000
_cell.angle_alpha   90.00
_cell.angle_beta   90.00
_cell.angle_gamma   90.00
#
_symmetry.space_group_name_H-M   'P 1'
#
loop_
_entity.id
_entity.type
_entity.pdbx_description
1 polymer ?
#
loop_
_entity_poly.entity_id
_entity_poly.type
_entity_poly.pdbx_seq_one_letter_code
_entity_poly.pdbx_strand_id
1 'polypeptide(L)'
;ELCVVAVNSIGEMDAFDFCYEVFQRWGIGKEGKNTGVLLFLAVESRDIRIMTGGGIEGILTDAICNEIIQKTMISPLRNADYSDAMALGALRIYEVCTDGAAPEELRQMTSATNRYHYADESEENPWLELLYFVGIPSLIFAVIIALLLMPKKCPKCGKRSLKKTSEQVINRATTRKEGLGVRTYCCKHCGHQEQKTYIIPKEVPAVIITGSG
;
A
#
# COMPACT_ATOMS: atom_id res chain seq x y z
N GLU A 1 21.92 5.25 -28.74
CA GLU A 1 22.35 3.86 -28.96
C GLU A 1 21.93 3.02 -27.78
N LEU A 2 21.26 1.88 -28.04
CA LEU A 2 20.86 0.92 -27.01
C LEU A 2 21.64 -0.39 -27.23
N CYS A 3 22.32 -0.84 -26.19
CA CYS A 3 22.99 -2.14 -26.17
C CYS A 3 22.29 -3.06 -25.16
N VAL A 4 22.08 -4.32 -25.54
CA VAL A 4 21.39 -5.32 -24.71
C VAL A 4 22.35 -6.47 -24.46
N VAL A 5 22.64 -6.78 -23.21
CA VAL A 5 23.60 -7.81 -22.79
C VAL A 5 22.99 -8.72 -21.76
N ALA A 6 22.97 -10.01 -22.02
CA ALA A 6 22.60 -11.04 -21.05
C ALA A 6 23.76 -12.02 -20.91
N VAL A 7 24.15 -12.32 -19.69
CA VAL A 7 25.20 -13.27 -19.36
C VAL A 7 24.70 -14.27 -18.31
N ASN A 8 25.26 -15.46 -18.30
CA ASN A 8 24.93 -16.43 -17.26
C ASN A 8 25.48 -16.00 -15.91
N SER A 9 26.75 -15.59 -15.88
CA SER A 9 27.45 -15.23 -14.65
C SER A 9 28.45 -14.11 -14.89
N ILE A 10 28.66 -13.29 -13.87
CA ILE A 10 29.70 -12.24 -13.81
C ILE A 10 30.81 -12.59 -12.80
N GLY A 11 30.78 -13.84 -12.27
CA GLY A 11 31.72 -14.28 -11.24
C GLY A 11 31.51 -13.51 -9.92
N GLU A 12 32.60 -13.04 -9.34
CA GLU A 12 32.58 -12.28 -8.08
C GLU A 12 32.48 -10.75 -8.31
N MET A 13 32.39 -10.32 -9.56
CA MET A 13 32.31 -8.88 -9.88
C MET A 13 30.93 -8.31 -9.53
N ASP A 14 30.90 -7.09 -9.02
CA ASP A 14 29.65 -6.36 -8.83
C ASP A 14 29.01 -6.02 -10.18
N ALA A 15 27.68 -6.07 -10.24
CA ALA A 15 26.96 -5.83 -11.49
C ALA A 15 27.12 -4.40 -12.02
N PHE A 16 27.33 -3.42 -11.13
CA PHE A 16 27.61 -2.04 -11.54
C PHE A 16 28.99 -1.94 -12.19
N ASP A 17 30.01 -2.50 -11.57
CA ASP A 17 31.37 -2.46 -12.07
C ASP A 17 31.49 -3.18 -13.42
N PHE A 18 30.81 -4.34 -13.56
CA PHE A 18 30.72 -5.06 -14.83
C PHE A 18 30.09 -4.22 -15.92
N CYS A 19 28.92 -3.63 -15.65
CA CYS A 19 28.21 -2.75 -16.60
C CYS A 19 29.07 -1.55 -16.97
N TYR A 20 29.72 -0.92 -15.99
CA TYR A 20 30.59 0.23 -16.23
C TYR A 20 31.77 -0.13 -17.14
N GLU A 21 32.43 -1.27 -16.91
CA GLU A 21 33.50 -1.75 -17.79
C GLU A 21 33.01 -2.01 -19.21
N VAL A 22 31.88 -2.70 -19.36
CA VAL A 22 31.26 -2.97 -20.67
C VAL A 22 30.93 -1.65 -21.37
N PHE A 23 30.29 -0.73 -20.67
CA PHE A 23 29.89 0.58 -21.20
C PHE A 23 31.09 1.36 -21.73
N GLN A 24 32.18 1.41 -20.96
CA GLN A 24 33.40 2.11 -21.34
C GLN A 24 34.17 1.41 -22.46
N ARG A 25 34.37 0.10 -22.36
CA ARG A 25 35.16 -0.65 -23.35
C ARG A 25 34.48 -0.72 -24.71
N TRP A 26 33.15 -0.80 -24.74
CA TRP A 26 32.40 -0.84 -26.00
C TRP A 26 32.08 0.53 -26.57
N GLY A 27 32.33 1.59 -25.80
CA GLY A 27 32.06 2.98 -26.22
C GLY A 27 30.56 3.19 -26.51
N ILE A 28 29.69 2.66 -25.63
CA ILE A 28 28.24 2.69 -25.88
C ILE A 28 27.74 4.13 -25.87
N GLY A 29 27.21 4.59 -27.01
CA GLY A 29 26.71 5.95 -27.22
C GLY A 29 27.44 6.68 -28.32
N LYS A 30 26.89 7.83 -28.73
CA LYS A 30 27.51 8.68 -29.75
C LYS A 30 28.61 9.52 -29.10
N GLU A 31 29.78 9.52 -29.72
CA GLU A 31 30.92 10.34 -29.30
C GLU A 31 30.50 11.81 -29.12
N GLY A 32 30.85 12.38 -27.98
CA GLY A 32 30.51 13.77 -27.62
C GLY A 32 29.07 14.01 -27.17
N LYS A 33 28.14 13.05 -27.34
CA LYS A 33 26.77 13.20 -26.90
C LYS A 33 26.40 12.37 -25.66
N ASN A 34 27.18 11.32 -25.37
CA ASN A 34 26.96 10.41 -24.26
C ASN A 34 25.49 9.89 -24.14
N THR A 35 24.86 9.56 -25.27
CA THR A 35 23.47 9.11 -25.35
C THR A 35 23.37 7.59 -25.44
N GLY A 36 24.27 6.86 -24.81
CA GLY A 36 24.26 5.42 -24.74
C GLY A 36 23.34 4.89 -23.64
N VAL A 37 22.79 3.71 -23.87
CA VAL A 37 22.02 2.95 -22.86
C VAL A 37 22.48 1.49 -22.92
N LEU A 38 22.77 0.90 -21.79
CA LEU A 38 23.07 -0.52 -21.64
C LEU A 38 21.98 -1.17 -20.79
N LEU A 39 21.23 -2.11 -21.37
CA LEU A 39 20.34 -3.01 -20.65
C LEU A 39 21.10 -4.31 -20.38
N PHE A 40 21.27 -4.64 -19.11
CA PHE A 40 22.09 -5.75 -18.65
C PHE A 40 21.31 -6.73 -17.77
N LEU A 41 21.59 -8.03 -17.95
CA LEU A 41 21.06 -9.11 -17.12
C LEU A 41 22.15 -10.13 -16.82
N ALA A 42 22.36 -10.45 -15.54
CA ALA A 42 23.13 -11.61 -15.09
C ALA A 42 22.18 -12.66 -14.47
N VAL A 43 22.09 -13.84 -15.11
CA VAL A 43 21.06 -14.84 -14.78
C VAL A 43 21.31 -15.49 -13.42
N GLU A 44 22.55 -15.90 -13.12
CA GLU A 44 22.89 -16.61 -11.87
C GLU A 44 22.73 -15.72 -10.65
N SER A 45 23.25 -14.49 -10.69
CA SER A 45 23.14 -13.53 -9.58
C SER A 45 21.77 -12.87 -9.51
N ARG A 46 20.94 -13.00 -10.57
CA ARG A 46 19.63 -12.33 -10.74
C ARG A 46 19.74 -10.80 -10.72
N ASP A 47 20.84 -10.29 -11.23
CA ASP A 47 21.07 -8.86 -11.33
C ASP A 47 20.57 -8.34 -12.67
N ILE A 48 19.79 -7.28 -12.61
CA ILE A 48 19.33 -6.54 -13.78
C ILE A 48 19.64 -5.06 -13.61
N ARG A 49 20.12 -4.45 -14.68
CA ARG A 49 20.52 -3.03 -14.62
C ARG A 49 20.29 -2.33 -15.96
N ILE A 50 19.87 -1.08 -15.88
CA ILE A 50 19.87 -0.14 -17.01
C ILE A 50 20.89 0.95 -16.66
N MET A 51 21.95 1.06 -17.45
CA MET A 51 22.96 2.09 -17.30
C MET A 51 22.84 3.09 -18.43
N THR A 52 22.84 4.37 -18.10
CA THR A 52 22.64 5.50 -19.02
C THR A 52 23.89 6.37 -19.09
N GLY A 53 24.19 6.88 -20.28
CA GLY A 53 25.16 7.96 -20.44
C GLY A 53 24.55 9.32 -20.05
N GLY A 54 25.37 10.25 -19.57
CA GLY A 54 24.91 11.55 -19.05
C GLY A 54 24.09 12.40 -20.05
N GLY A 55 24.21 12.13 -21.34
CA GLY A 55 23.44 12.85 -22.38
C GLY A 55 21.99 12.42 -22.51
N ILE A 56 21.56 11.30 -21.88
CA ILE A 56 20.19 10.79 -21.94
C ILE A 56 19.49 10.73 -20.57
N GLU A 57 20.21 11.00 -19.50
CA GLU A 57 19.67 10.98 -18.12
C GLU A 57 18.47 11.91 -17.92
N GLY A 58 18.37 12.99 -18.70
CA GLY A 58 17.23 13.90 -18.65
C GLY A 58 15.92 13.29 -19.21
N ILE A 59 16.03 12.26 -20.03
CA ILE A 59 14.89 11.54 -20.62
C ILE A 59 14.69 10.21 -19.93
N LEU A 60 15.76 9.43 -19.78
CA LEU A 60 15.78 8.12 -19.14
C LEU A 60 16.43 8.25 -17.75
N THR A 61 15.65 8.76 -16.80
CA THR A 61 16.08 8.94 -15.41
C THR A 61 16.15 7.61 -14.67
N ASP A 62 16.87 7.56 -13.54
CA ASP A 62 16.93 6.37 -12.66
C ASP A 62 15.54 5.88 -12.23
N ALA A 63 14.61 6.81 -11.98
CA ALA A 63 13.24 6.48 -11.61
C ALA A 63 12.52 5.75 -12.76
N ILE A 64 12.67 6.23 -14.00
CA ILE A 64 12.09 5.61 -15.19
C ILE A 64 12.76 4.25 -15.47
N CYS A 65 14.09 4.15 -15.32
CA CYS A 65 14.80 2.88 -15.46
C CYS A 65 14.28 1.83 -14.45
N ASN A 66 14.10 2.23 -13.20
CA ASN A 66 13.53 1.34 -12.18
C ASN A 66 12.09 0.97 -12.52
N GLU A 67 11.26 1.89 -12.97
CA GLU A 67 9.89 1.62 -13.39
C GLU A 67 9.83 0.60 -14.54
N ILE A 68 10.69 0.74 -15.55
CA ILE A 68 10.81 -0.21 -16.66
C ILE A 68 11.13 -1.61 -16.13
N ILE A 69 12.13 -1.73 -15.26
CA ILE A 69 12.51 -3.03 -14.67
C ILE A 69 11.32 -3.62 -13.91
N GLN A 70 10.74 -2.89 -12.99
CA GLN A 70 9.70 -3.40 -12.09
C GLN A 70 8.40 -3.75 -12.84
N LYS A 71 7.94 -2.88 -13.74
CA LYS A 71 6.65 -3.06 -14.40
C LYS A 71 6.72 -3.94 -15.64
N THR A 72 7.87 -3.96 -16.34
CA THR A 72 7.96 -4.62 -17.65
C THR A 72 8.74 -5.93 -17.60
N MET A 73 9.83 -5.99 -16.82
CA MET A 73 10.80 -7.08 -16.90
C MET A 73 10.67 -8.12 -15.79
N ILE A 74 10.26 -7.73 -14.58
CA ILE A 74 10.22 -8.65 -13.43
C ILE A 74 9.26 -9.82 -13.67
N SER A 75 8.10 -9.61 -14.30
CA SER A 75 7.12 -10.68 -14.53
C SER A 75 7.68 -11.81 -15.41
N PRO A 76 8.20 -11.57 -16.63
CA PRO A 76 8.82 -12.61 -17.42
C PRO A 76 10.08 -13.20 -16.78
N LEU A 77 10.89 -12.40 -16.05
CA LEU A 77 12.06 -12.92 -15.34
C LEU A 77 11.71 -13.95 -14.24
N ARG A 78 10.60 -13.76 -13.54
CA ARG A 78 10.10 -14.74 -12.56
C ARG A 78 9.75 -16.07 -13.20
N ASN A 79 9.35 -16.07 -14.46
CA ASN A 79 9.02 -17.25 -15.24
C ASN A 79 10.23 -17.85 -15.98
N ALA A 80 11.44 -17.32 -15.74
CA ALA A 80 12.66 -17.65 -16.44
C ALA A 80 12.64 -17.37 -17.98
N ASP A 81 11.75 -16.48 -18.41
CA ASP A 81 11.65 -16.03 -19.82
C ASP A 81 12.58 -14.84 -20.04
N TYR A 82 13.88 -15.10 -20.01
CA TYR A 82 14.90 -14.06 -20.09
C TYR A 82 14.87 -13.29 -21.42
N SER A 83 14.59 -13.99 -22.53
CA SER A 83 14.50 -13.38 -23.84
C SER A 83 13.38 -12.37 -23.91
N ASP A 84 12.21 -12.71 -23.39
CA ASP A 84 11.03 -11.84 -23.38
C ASP A 84 11.25 -10.64 -22.46
N ALA A 85 11.84 -10.87 -21.28
CA ALA A 85 12.18 -9.79 -20.36
C ALA A 85 13.10 -8.76 -21.02
N MET A 86 14.15 -9.21 -21.70
CA MET A 86 15.12 -8.33 -22.36
C MET A 86 14.51 -7.62 -23.57
N ALA A 87 13.69 -8.30 -24.36
CA ALA A 87 13.01 -7.72 -25.52
C ALA A 87 12.00 -6.63 -25.10
N LEU A 88 11.17 -6.92 -24.09
CA LEU A 88 10.19 -5.97 -23.56
C LEU A 88 10.86 -4.76 -22.90
N GLY A 89 11.94 -4.99 -22.13
CA GLY A 89 12.73 -3.92 -21.54
C GLY A 89 13.36 -3.01 -22.59
N ALA A 90 13.96 -3.60 -23.63
CA ALA A 90 14.55 -2.86 -24.75
C ALA A 90 13.50 -2.04 -25.52
N LEU A 91 12.33 -2.63 -25.79
CA LEU A 91 11.21 -1.92 -26.41
C LEU A 91 10.77 -0.73 -25.58
N ARG A 92 10.60 -0.91 -24.28
CA ARG A 92 10.15 0.16 -23.39
C ARG A 92 11.16 1.30 -23.29
N ILE A 93 12.45 0.97 -23.20
CA ILE A 93 13.55 1.96 -23.25
C ILE A 93 13.47 2.74 -24.57
N TYR A 94 13.29 2.04 -25.69
CA TYR A 94 13.18 2.69 -26.99
C TYR A 94 11.99 3.64 -27.08
N GLU A 95 10.82 3.22 -26.61
CA GLU A 95 9.61 4.06 -26.58
C GLU A 95 9.81 5.33 -25.75
N VAL A 96 10.41 5.23 -24.58
CA VAL A 96 10.73 6.41 -23.73
C VAL A 96 11.68 7.35 -24.42
N CYS A 97 12.69 6.83 -25.12
CA CYS A 97 13.70 7.65 -25.80
C CYS A 97 13.21 8.28 -27.10
N THR A 98 12.07 7.82 -27.66
CA THR A 98 11.54 8.27 -28.96
C THR A 98 10.11 8.78 -28.89
N ASP A 99 9.64 9.22 -27.73
CA ASP A 99 8.27 9.70 -27.47
C ASP A 99 7.18 8.74 -27.98
N GLY A 100 7.39 7.44 -27.80
CA GLY A 100 6.42 6.40 -28.13
C GLY A 100 6.42 5.92 -29.57
N ALA A 101 7.34 6.39 -30.41
CA ALA A 101 7.43 6.03 -31.83
C ALA A 101 8.25 4.74 -32.08
N ALA A 102 7.92 3.64 -31.38
CA ALA A 102 8.57 2.36 -31.68
C ALA A 102 8.18 1.84 -33.06
N PRO A 103 9.15 1.37 -33.88
CA PRO A 103 8.86 0.75 -35.17
C PRO A 103 7.89 -0.43 -35.01
N GLU A 104 6.94 -0.53 -35.92
CA GLU A 104 5.92 -1.60 -35.90
C GLU A 104 6.56 -3.00 -35.96
N GLU A 105 7.68 -3.15 -36.62
CA GLU A 105 8.45 -4.40 -36.65
C GLU A 105 8.92 -4.84 -35.28
N LEU A 106 9.37 -3.89 -34.44
CA LEU A 106 9.80 -4.17 -33.08
C LEU A 106 8.60 -4.53 -32.18
N ARG A 107 7.46 -3.88 -32.38
CA ARG A 107 6.20 -4.21 -31.70
C ARG A 107 5.67 -5.59 -32.10
N GLN A 108 5.80 -5.98 -33.37
CA GLN A 108 5.38 -7.30 -33.83
C GLN A 108 6.25 -8.41 -33.29
N MET A 109 7.56 -8.21 -33.17
CA MET A 109 8.48 -9.17 -32.53
C MET A 109 8.13 -9.40 -31.05
N THR A 110 7.69 -8.34 -30.35
CA THR A 110 7.24 -8.45 -28.97
C THR A 110 5.78 -8.89 -28.83
N SER A 111 4.92 -8.67 -29.84
CA SER A 111 3.52 -9.12 -29.80
C SER A 111 3.36 -10.63 -29.98
N ALA A 112 4.31 -11.31 -30.63
CA ALA A 112 4.36 -12.76 -30.67
C ALA A 112 4.68 -13.36 -29.27
N THR A 113 5.41 -12.64 -28.44
CA THR A 113 5.71 -12.93 -27.03
C THR A 113 4.69 -12.35 -26.07
N ASN A 114 3.78 -11.50 -26.54
CA ASN A 114 2.72 -10.82 -25.77
C ASN A 114 1.62 -11.77 -25.25
N ARG A 115 1.98 -13.02 -24.98
CA ARG A 115 1.19 -13.94 -24.15
C ARG A 115 1.32 -13.62 -22.67
N TYR A 116 2.31 -12.83 -22.31
CA TYR A 116 2.36 -12.18 -21.01
C TYR A 116 1.62 -10.87 -21.13
N HIS A 117 0.29 -11.00 -21.14
CA HIS A 117 -0.56 -9.90 -20.76
C HIS A 117 0.12 -9.18 -19.57
N TYR A 118 0.22 -7.90 -19.67
CA TYR A 118 0.22 -6.98 -18.57
C TYR A 118 -0.95 -7.36 -17.62
N ALA A 119 -0.77 -8.46 -16.92
CA ALA A 119 -1.58 -8.83 -15.78
C ALA A 119 -0.88 -8.25 -14.57
N ASP A 120 -0.54 -6.98 -14.66
CA ASP A 120 -0.21 -6.18 -13.49
C ASP A 120 -0.43 -4.68 -13.75
N GLU A 121 -1.59 -4.34 -14.23
CA GLU A 121 -2.44 -3.55 -13.37
C GLU A 121 -3.26 -4.61 -12.64
N SER A 122 -2.93 -4.86 -11.37
CA SER A 122 -3.96 -5.23 -10.43
C SER A 122 -5.12 -4.30 -10.79
N GLU A 123 -6.16 -4.80 -11.43
CA GLU A 123 -7.47 -4.22 -11.23
C GLU A 123 -7.57 -4.20 -9.72
N GLU A 124 -7.17 -3.05 -9.13
CA GLU A 124 -7.52 -2.72 -7.77
C GLU A 124 -9.02 -2.82 -7.81
N ASN A 125 -9.47 -4.02 -7.43
CA ASN A 125 -10.89 -4.35 -7.49
C ASN A 125 -11.52 -3.33 -6.55
N PRO A 126 -12.19 -2.27 -7.06
CA PRO A 126 -12.65 -1.16 -6.22
C PRO A 126 -13.60 -1.67 -5.13
N TRP A 127 -14.16 -2.87 -5.35
CA TRP A 127 -14.96 -3.58 -4.37
C TRP A 127 -14.13 -4.16 -3.21
N LEU A 128 -12.87 -4.55 -3.44
CA LEU A 128 -11.94 -5.01 -2.40
C LEU A 128 -11.49 -3.84 -1.52
N GLU A 129 -11.19 -2.70 -2.09
CA GLU A 129 -10.91 -1.47 -1.36
C GLU A 129 -12.13 -1.03 -0.55
N LEU A 130 -13.31 -1.02 -1.15
CA LEU A 130 -14.55 -0.70 -0.47
C LEU A 130 -14.83 -1.66 0.69
N LEU A 131 -14.57 -2.96 0.51
CA LEU A 131 -14.69 -3.99 1.56
C LEU A 131 -13.69 -3.75 2.69
N TYR A 132 -12.47 -3.35 2.38
CA TYR A 132 -11.42 -3.13 3.37
C TYR A 132 -11.64 -1.84 4.16
N PHE A 133 -11.95 -0.73 3.49
CA PHE A 133 -12.12 0.57 4.14
C PHE A 133 -13.50 0.81 4.76
N VAL A 134 -14.55 0.20 4.25
CA VAL A 134 -15.93 0.39 4.73
C VAL A 134 -16.51 -0.89 5.33
N GLY A 135 -16.32 -2.03 4.68
CA GLY A 135 -16.94 -3.30 5.08
C GLY A 135 -16.40 -3.81 6.42
N ILE A 136 -15.10 -3.94 6.56
CA ILE A 136 -14.49 -4.46 7.80
C ILE A 136 -14.71 -3.51 8.99
N PRO A 137 -14.45 -2.18 8.89
CA PRO A 137 -14.72 -1.27 9.98
C PRO A 137 -16.20 -1.23 10.39
N SER A 138 -17.14 -1.28 9.43
CA SER A 138 -18.58 -1.29 9.73
C SER A 138 -19.01 -2.57 10.45
N LEU A 139 -18.45 -3.70 10.09
CA LEU A 139 -18.69 -4.98 10.75
C LEU A 139 -18.15 -4.98 12.18
N ILE A 140 -16.92 -4.47 12.37
CA ILE A 140 -16.30 -4.31 13.70
C ILE A 140 -17.17 -3.37 14.56
N PHE A 141 -17.59 -2.25 13.99
CA PHE A 141 -18.45 -1.27 14.68
C PHE A 141 -19.81 -1.89 15.07
N ALA A 142 -20.44 -2.66 14.17
CA ALA A 142 -21.68 -3.39 14.47
C ALA A 142 -21.49 -4.42 15.60
N VAL A 143 -20.37 -5.15 15.61
CA VAL A 143 -20.04 -6.10 16.67
C VAL A 143 -19.82 -5.36 18.00
N ILE A 144 -19.08 -4.24 18.00
CA ILE A 144 -18.88 -3.43 19.21
C ILE A 144 -20.21 -2.92 19.75
N ILE A 145 -21.09 -2.39 18.90
CA ILE A 145 -22.43 -1.95 19.31
C ILE A 145 -23.24 -3.12 19.87
N ALA A 146 -23.22 -4.28 19.21
CA ALA A 146 -23.91 -5.46 19.70
C ALA A 146 -23.38 -5.90 21.08
N LEU A 147 -22.07 -5.86 21.29
CA LEU A 147 -21.46 -6.16 22.59
C LEU A 147 -21.82 -5.13 23.67
N LEU A 148 -21.88 -3.84 23.31
CA LEU A 148 -22.27 -2.76 24.23
C LEU A 148 -23.75 -2.81 24.60
N LEU A 149 -24.61 -3.23 23.67
CA LEU A 149 -26.06 -3.38 23.88
C LEU A 149 -26.43 -4.69 24.57
N MET A 150 -25.48 -5.64 24.69
CA MET A 150 -25.75 -6.91 25.37
C MET A 150 -26.13 -6.68 26.85
N PRO A 151 -27.26 -7.21 27.31
CA PRO A 151 -27.66 -7.08 28.70
C PRO A 151 -26.62 -7.76 29.61
N LYS A 152 -26.32 -7.11 30.73
CA LYS A 152 -25.35 -7.61 31.72
C LYS A 152 -25.82 -8.92 32.33
N LYS A 153 -24.88 -9.80 32.70
CA LYS A 153 -25.19 -11.05 33.40
C LYS A 153 -25.69 -10.74 34.82
N CYS A 154 -26.77 -11.39 35.22
CA CYS A 154 -27.26 -11.30 36.60
C CYS A 154 -26.36 -12.12 37.52
N PRO A 155 -25.82 -11.54 38.64
CA PRO A 155 -24.96 -12.29 39.55
C PRO A 155 -25.68 -13.43 40.29
N LYS A 156 -27.03 -13.36 40.42
CA LYS A 156 -27.82 -14.40 41.14
C LYS A 156 -28.19 -15.58 40.25
N CYS A 157 -28.60 -15.37 39.00
CA CYS A 157 -29.08 -16.44 38.12
C CYS A 157 -28.22 -16.72 36.90
N GLY A 158 -27.12 -15.98 36.68
CA GLY A 158 -26.19 -16.15 35.57
C GLY A 158 -26.70 -15.75 34.19
N LYS A 159 -28.00 -15.51 34.03
CA LYS A 159 -28.61 -15.16 32.74
C LYS A 159 -28.39 -13.70 32.39
N ARG A 160 -28.21 -13.40 31.07
CA ARG A 160 -28.07 -12.05 30.55
C ARG A 160 -29.42 -11.34 30.42
N SER A 161 -29.98 -10.92 31.54
CA SER A 161 -31.32 -10.32 31.61
C SER A 161 -31.42 -9.12 32.55
N LEU A 162 -30.26 -8.57 32.96
CA LEU A 162 -30.17 -7.40 33.85
C LEU A 162 -30.44 -6.14 33.03
N LYS A 163 -31.53 -5.43 33.32
CA LYS A 163 -31.89 -4.17 32.64
C LYS A 163 -31.89 -3.01 33.65
N LYS A 164 -31.44 -1.82 33.18
CA LYS A 164 -31.57 -0.59 33.95
C LYS A 164 -33.06 -0.24 34.11
N THR A 165 -33.51 -0.08 35.35
CA THR A 165 -34.90 0.23 35.70
C THR A 165 -35.08 1.68 36.12
N SER A 166 -34.15 2.22 36.92
CA SER A 166 -34.21 3.61 37.34
C SER A 166 -32.80 4.22 37.48
N GLU A 167 -32.76 5.54 37.40
CA GLU A 167 -31.57 6.34 37.64
C GLU A 167 -31.95 7.53 38.51
N GLN A 168 -31.22 7.70 39.61
CA GLN A 168 -31.45 8.81 40.51
C GLN A 168 -30.13 9.54 40.80
N VAL A 169 -30.18 10.85 40.71
CA VAL A 169 -29.04 11.72 41.07
C VAL A 169 -29.16 12.05 42.54
N ILE A 170 -28.21 11.58 43.36
CA ILE A 170 -28.16 11.87 44.80
C ILE A 170 -27.63 13.31 45.01
N ASN A 171 -26.49 13.61 44.36
CA ASN A 171 -25.88 14.90 44.45
C ASN A 171 -25.58 15.41 43.02
N ARG A 172 -25.97 16.60 42.68
CA ARG A 172 -25.66 17.23 41.39
C ARG A 172 -24.19 17.62 41.34
N ALA A 173 -23.58 17.45 40.18
CA ALA A 173 -22.24 17.98 39.93
C ALA A 173 -22.28 19.53 39.95
N THR A 174 -21.19 20.12 40.37
CA THR A 174 -20.95 21.57 40.29
C THR A 174 -19.59 21.82 39.64
N THR A 175 -19.26 23.06 39.36
CA THR A 175 -17.93 23.43 38.81
C THR A 175 -16.78 23.07 39.78
N ARG A 176 -17.03 22.89 41.06
CA ARG A 176 -16.03 22.59 42.09
C ARG A 176 -16.06 21.15 42.59
N LYS A 177 -17.21 20.49 42.55
CA LYS A 177 -17.41 19.13 43.13
C LYS A 177 -18.08 18.23 42.11
N GLU A 178 -17.67 16.95 42.11
CA GLU A 178 -18.30 15.89 41.34
C GLU A 178 -19.66 15.54 41.97
N GLY A 179 -20.59 15.13 41.10
CA GLY A 179 -21.90 14.64 41.49
C GLY A 179 -21.87 13.12 41.73
N LEU A 180 -22.87 12.61 42.42
CA LEU A 180 -23.07 11.19 42.68
C LEU A 180 -24.48 10.78 42.21
N GLY A 181 -24.56 9.70 41.42
CA GLY A 181 -25.81 9.10 41.03
C GLY A 181 -25.87 7.60 41.34
N VAL A 182 -27.07 7.07 41.40
CA VAL A 182 -27.34 5.63 41.58
C VAL A 182 -28.19 5.14 40.41
N ARG A 183 -27.75 4.03 39.83
CA ARG A 183 -28.49 3.26 38.81
C ARG A 183 -28.97 1.95 39.40
N THR A 184 -30.28 1.71 39.32
CA THR A 184 -30.88 0.45 39.73
C THR A 184 -31.10 -0.44 38.54
N TYR A 185 -30.63 -1.66 38.62
CA TYR A 185 -30.78 -2.70 37.60
C TYR A 185 -31.70 -3.81 38.17
N CYS A 186 -32.64 -4.29 37.37
CA CYS A 186 -33.50 -5.38 37.73
C CYS A 186 -33.38 -6.54 36.73
N CYS A 187 -33.21 -7.74 37.23
CA CYS A 187 -33.18 -8.95 36.41
C CYS A 187 -34.62 -9.41 36.06
N LYS A 188 -34.94 -9.41 34.76
CA LYS A 188 -36.28 -9.86 34.29
C LYS A 188 -36.56 -11.31 34.58
N HIS A 189 -35.53 -12.16 34.85
CA HIS A 189 -35.72 -13.59 35.04
C HIS A 189 -35.94 -13.98 36.51
N CYS A 190 -35.17 -13.38 37.44
CA CYS A 190 -35.22 -13.75 38.86
C CYS A 190 -35.61 -12.62 39.80
N GLY A 191 -35.96 -11.45 39.29
CA GLY A 191 -36.33 -10.29 40.09
C GLY A 191 -35.18 -9.64 40.92
N HIS A 192 -33.96 -10.16 40.80
CA HIS A 192 -32.83 -9.63 41.58
C HIS A 192 -32.56 -8.16 41.16
N GLN A 193 -32.44 -7.29 42.22
CA GLN A 193 -32.12 -5.88 42.03
C GLN A 193 -30.70 -5.61 42.51
N GLU A 194 -29.95 -4.86 41.68
CA GLU A 194 -28.59 -4.43 41.97
C GLU A 194 -28.50 -2.91 41.82
N GLN A 195 -27.95 -2.21 42.80
CA GLN A 195 -27.71 -0.78 42.72
C GLN A 195 -26.23 -0.53 42.49
N LYS A 196 -25.90 0.35 41.54
CA LYS A 196 -24.54 0.80 41.23
C LYS A 196 -24.47 2.31 41.33
N THR A 197 -23.54 2.77 42.14
CA THR A 197 -23.21 4.20 42.20
C THR A 197 -22.30 4.59 41.05
N TYR A 198 -22.45 5.79 40.51
CA TYR A 198 -21.58 6.34 39.51
C TYR A 198 -21.31 7.81 39.81
N ILE A 199 -20.13 8.27 39.37
CA ILE A 199 -19.70 9.65 39.57
C ILE A 199 -20.15 10.49 38.37
N ILE A 200 -20.74 11.65 38.60
CA ILE A 200 -21.08 12.63 37.59
C ILE A 200 -19.92 13.64 37.54
N PRO A 201 -19.26 13.79 36.38
CA PRO A 201 -18.10 14.68 36.24
C PRO A 201 -18.50 16.13 36.51
N LYS A 202 -17.52 16.94 36.95
CA LYS A 202 -17.72 18.37 37.19
C LYS A 202 -18.25 19.09 35.98
N GLU A 203 -19.11 20.08 36.16
CA GLU A 203 -19.58 20.95 35.09
C GLU A 203 -18.43 21.83 34.60
N VAL A 204 -18.17 21.81 33.30
CA VAL A 204 -17.19 22.72 32.69
C VAL A 204 -17.88 24.07 32.51
N PRO A 205 -17.33 25.18 33.01
CA PRO A 205 -17.92 26.47 32.80
C PRO A 205 -17.98 26.80 31.31
N ALA A 206 -19.15 27.22 30.82
CA ALA A 206 -19.31 27.63 29.44
C ALA A 206 -18.44 28.87 29.18
N VAL A 207 -17.44 28.75 28.31
CA VAL A 207 -16.64 29.88 27.84
C VAL A 207 -17.50 30.61 26.82
N ILE A 208 -18.11 31.73 27.21
CA ILE A 208 -18.78 32.65 26.28
C ILE A 208 -17.67 33.43 25.58
N ILE A 209 -17.38 33.08 24.33
CA ILE A 209 -16.53 33.90 23.45
C ILE A 209 -17.40 35.05 22.95
N THR A 210 -17.37 36.21 23.64
CA THR A 210 -17.88 37.46 23.08
C THR A 210 -16.87 37.94 22.04
N GLY A 211 -17.18 37.74 20.78
CA GLY A 211 -16.49 38.40 19.69
C GLY A 211 -16.85 39.87 19.70
N SER A 212 -15.94 40.73 20.14
CA SER A 212 -16.01 42.16 19.85
C SER A 212 -15.52 42.38 18.41
N GLY A 213 -16.40 43.02 17.61
CA GLY A 213 -16.17 43.42 16.23
C GLY A 213 -15.07 44.46 16.04
#